data_5ee47a5242e7c59a23e526b97212286f
#
_entry.id   5ee47a5242e7c59a23e526b97212286f
#
_cell.length_a   1.000
_cell.length_b   1.000
_cell.length_c   1.000
_cell.angle_alpha   90.00
_cell.angle_beta   90.00
_cell.angle_gamma   90.00
#
_symmetry.space_group_name_H-M   'P 1'
#
loop_
_entity.id
_entity.type
_entity.pdbx_description
1 polymer ?
#
loop_
_entity_poly.entity_id
_entity_poly.type
_entity_poly.pdbx_seq_one_letter_code
_entity_poly.pdbx_strand_id
1 'polypeptide(L)'
;MDDKLREEINRRRTFAIISHPDAGKTTLTEKFLLFGGAINTAGSVKGKANSKYAVSDWMDIEKERGISVTSSVLQFNYDGYCINILDTPGHQDFSEDTYRTLMAADSAVMVIDASKGVEAQTIKLFKVCVMRHIPIFTFINKMDRDARDTFELLDDIETVLGIKTCPVNWPIGSGKEFKGVYDRKTKIVSTFQAISTGGAKKAEETDYHIDDEALKELVGPYLFDQFNEEIELIDGATEEMDIEKVRAGELSPVFFGSALNTFGIEQFLNYFLKMTTPPIGRNSSEGIIDPVTEPFSAFVFKIQANMNKAHRDRIAFMRICSGKFEAGMEVYHAASKRKIKLSQPQQLMAQDRKIVDEAYAGDVIGVFDPDLFSIGDTLTTGGKKFEYEGIPTFAPEHFCRVVQLNSMKRKQFVKGVTQIAQEGAIQIFQEYTAGLSEIIVGVVGVLQFDVLKYRLEKEYGCEIRLEPIPYNYIRWVKDPTIDVTKLKRVSDVKKVKDMKGNPLLLFANEWVIDQVLQHNEGLELEEFRKN
;
A
#
# COMPACT_ATOMS: atom_id res chain seq x y z
N MET A 1 -28.28 8.82 -18.37
CA MET A 1 -27.16 8.57 -17.46
C MET A 1 -26.51 9.92 -17.19
N ASP A 2 -26.13 10.22 -15.98
CA ASP A 2 -25.58 11.54 -15.64
C ASP A 2 -24.17 11.65 -16.25
N ASP A 3 -24.02 12.42 -17.33
CA ASP A 3 -22.74 12.60 -18.04
C ASP A 3 -21.67 13.18 -17.09
N LYS A 4 -22.08 14.03 -16.15
CA LYS A 4 -21.21 14.58 -15.11
C LYS A 4 -20.65 13.49 -14.18
N LEU A 5 -21.49 12.51 -13.80
CA LEU A 5 -21.03 11.40 -12.96
C LEU A 5 -19.95 10.58 -13.67
N ARG A 6 -20.17 10.28 -14.95
CA ARG A 6 -19.18 9.55 -15.78
C ARG A 6 -17.87 10.31 -15.92
N GLU A 7 -17.95 11.61 -16.19
CA GLU A 7 -16.77 12.48 -16.32
C GLU A 7 -15.96 12.52 -15.00
N GLU A 8 -16.66 12.72 -13.88
CA GLU A 8 -16.03 12.74 -12.55
C GLU A 8 -15.36 11.42 -12.21
N ILE A 9 -15.96 10.27 -12.51
CA ILE A 9 -15.35 8.96 -12.29
C ILE A 9 -14.16 8.76 -13.21
N ASN A 10 -14.29 9.07 -14.50
CA ASN A 10 -13.24 8.84 -15.50
C ASN A 10 -11.98 9.67 -15.29
N ARG A 11 -12.05 10.81 -14.62
CA ARG A 11 -10.87 11.62 -14.30
C ARG A 11 -10.12 11.15 -13.05
N ARG A 12 -10.62 10.15 -12.32
CA ARG A 12 -9.97 9.63 -11.11
C ARG A 12 -8.89 8.62 -11.43
N ARG A 13 -7.78 8.73 -10.69
CA ARG A 13 -6.66 7.81 -10.75
C ARG A 13 -6.26 7.43 -9.32
N THR A 14 -6.45 6.16 -8.97
CA THR A 14 -6.16 5.67 -7.63
C THR A 14 -5.13 4.56 -7.71
N PHE A 15 -3.94 4.83 -7.23
CA PHE A 15 -2.83 3.90 -7.34
C PHE A 15 -2.05 3.78 -6.03
N ALA A 16 -1.45 2.62 -5.85
CA ALA A 16 -0.53 2.37 -4.75
C ALA A 16 0.92 2.45 -5.23
N ILE A 17 1.82 2.85 -4.35
CA ILE A 17 3.25 2.82 -4.62
C ILE A 17 3.85 1.65 -3.84
N ILE A 18 4.48 0.72 -4.55
CA ILE A 18 5.11 -0.48 -4.00
C ILE A 18 6.62 -0.47 -4.24
N SER A 19 7.38 -0.93 -3.27
CA SER A 19 8.83 -1.03 -3.39
C SER A 19 9.45 -1.87 -2.28
N HIS A 20 10.70 -2.24 -2.45
CA HIS A 20 11.56 -2.62 -1.33
C HIS A 20 11.87 -1.41 -0.42
N PRO A 21 12.15 -1.59 0.88
CA PRO A 21 12.63 -0.52 1.75
C PRO A 21 13.81 0.23 1.14
N ASP A 22 13.87 1.53 1.35
CA ASP A 22 14.91 2.44 0.84
C ASP A 22 15.00 2.60 -0.70
N ALA A 23 14.13 1.99 -1.52
CA ALA A 23 14.11 2.22 -2.97
C ALA A 23 13.73 3.66 -3.37
N GLY A 24 13.18 4.45 -2.42
CA GLY A 24 12.85 5.86 -2.62
C GLY A 24 11.37 6.14 -2.80
N LYS A 25 10.49 5.20 -2.36
CA LYS A 25 9.04 5.31 -2.42
C LYS A 25 8.52 6.63 -1.84
N THR A 26 8.80 6.89 -0.56
CA THR A 26 8.34 8.11 0.14
C THR A 26 8.87 9.38 -0.53
N THR A 27 10.11 9.34 -1.04
CA THR A 27 10.67 10.46 -1.82
C THR A 27 9.86 10.69 -3.10
N LEU A 28 9.50 9.63 -3.82
CA LEU A 28 8.69 9.73 -5.04
C LEU A 28 7.28 10.28 -4.74
N THR A 29 6.64 9.79 -3.67
CA THR A 29 5.34 10.30 -3.18
C THR A 29 5.39 11.82 -2.94
N GLU A 30 6.41 12.29 -2.21
CA GLU A 30 6.61 13.72 -1.95
C GLU A 30 6.79 14.53 -3.24
N LYS A 31 7.46 13.95 -4.26
CA LYS A 31 7.59 14.63 -5.56
C LYS A 31 6.28 14.72 -6.31
N PHE A 32 5.47 13.67 -6.30
CA PHE A 32 4.13 13.76 -6.90
C PHE A 32 3.28 14.86 -6.25
N LEU A 33 3.33 14.99 -4.92
CA LEU A 33 2.66 16.08 -4.21
C LEU A 33 3.22 17.47 -4.58
N LEU A 34 4.54 17.58 -4.78
CA LEU A 34 5.21 18.80 -5.21
C LEU A 34 4.78 19.20 -6.63
N PHE A 35 4.77 18.26 -7.58
CA PHE A 35 4.33 18.51 -8.95
C PHE A 35 2.84 18.83 -9.03
N GLY A 36 2.03 18.16 -8.21
CA GLY A 36 0.60 18.46 -8.07
C GLY A 36 0.28 19.76 -7.34
N GLY A 37 1.29 20.48 -6.82
CA GLY A 37 1.09 21.73 -6.07
C GLY A 37 0.43 21.54 -4.70
N ALA A 38 0.32 20.31 -4.23
CA ALA A 38 -0.24 20.00 -2.91
C ALA A 38 0.70 20.39 -1.76
N ILE A 39 2.01 20.44 -2.03
CA ILE A 39 3.04 20.94 -1.13
C ILE A 39 3.97 21.90 -1.86
N ASN A 40 4.51 22.89 -1.14
CA ASN A 40 5.42 23.88 -1.71
C ASN A 40 6.89 23.43 -1.71
N THR A 41 7.24 22.51 -0.82
CA THR A 41 8.60 21.94 -0.68
C THR A 41 8.49 20.51 -0.24
N ALA A 42 9.18 19.59 -0.93
CA ALA A 42 9.20 18.19 -0.54
C ALA A 42 10.00 17.98 0.75
N GLY A 43 9.51 17.09 1.63
CA GLY A 43 10.19 16.63 2.83
C GLY A 43 11.23 15.55 2.54
N SER A 44 11.95 15.10 3.57
CA SER A 44 12.94 14.04 3.48
C SER A 44 12.74 13.01 4.61
N VAL A 45 12.86 11.72 4.28
CA VAL A 45 12.75 10.61 5.24
C VAL A 45 13.95 10.59 6.21
N LYS A 46 15.14 10.95 5.73
CA LYS A 46 16.38 11.01 6.53
C LYS A 46 16.79 12.46 6.79
N GLY A 47 15.97 13.19 7.55
CA GLY A 47 16.27 14.58 7.89
C GLY A 47 17.36 14.72 8.94
N LYS A 48 18.34 15.61 8.71
CA LYS A 48 19.12 16.21 9.80
C LYS A 48 18.16 17.04 10.65
N ALA A 49 18.47 17.26 11.92
CA ALA A 49 17.62 17.86 12.96
C ALA A 49 16.81 19.14 12.60
N ASN A 50 16.99 19.72 11.43
CA ASN A 50 16.28 20.91 10.92
C ASN A 50 15.52 20.69 9.59
N SER A 51 15.36 19.46 9.10
CA SER A 51 14.63 19.17 7.87
C SER A 51 13.15 18.82 8.15
N LYS A 52 12.23 19.21 7.25
CA LYS A 52 10.83 18.80 7.32
C LYS A 52 10.74 17.29 7.07
N TYR A 53 9.98 16.58 7.90
CA TYR A 53 9.63 15.17 7.66
C TYR A 53 8.69 15.05 6.45
N ALA A 54 8.64 13.86 5.86
CA ALA A 54 7.71 13.56 4.78
C ALA A 54 6.26 13.69 5.27
N VAL A 55 5.40 14.19 4.40
CA VAL A 55 3.97 14.40 4.73
C VAL A 55 3.24 13.07 4.95
N SER A 56 3.69 12.00 4.30
CA SER A 56 3.16 10.64 4.48
C SER A 56 3.47 10.05 5.86
N ASP A 57 4.58 10.45 6.52
CA ASP A 57 5.02 9.92 7.82
C ASP A 57 4.48 10.81 8.95
N TRP A 58 3.27 10.52 9.41
CA TRP A 58 2.58 11.36 10.39
C TRP A 58 2.72 10.86 11.84
N MET A 59 3.00 9.58 12.06
CA MET A 59 3.21 9.02 13.40
C MET A 59 4.57 9.40 13.97
N ASP A 60 4.62 9.65 15.29
CA ASP A 60 5.89 9.98 15.95
C ASP A 60 6.91 8.83 15.83
N ILE A 61 6.47 7.58 15.89
CA ILE A 61 7.34 6.42 15.73
C ILE A 61 7.93 6.31 14.32
N GLU A 62 7.20 6.73 13.28
CA GLU A 62 7.70 6.78 11.89
C GLU A 62 8.82 7.82 11.79
N LYS A 63 8.64 8.98 12.40
CA LYS A 63 9.62 10.08 12.43
C LYS A 63 10.88 9.70 13.23
N GLU A 64 10.69 9.03 14.37
CA GLU A 64 11.82 8.59 15.23
C GLU A 64 12.65 7.49 14.55
N ARG A 65 12.03 6.56 13.83
CA ARG A 65 12.71 5.43 13.20
C ARG A 65 13.09 5.65 11.74
N GLY A 66 12.48 6.65 11.08
CA GLY A 66 12.69 6.94 9.65
C GLY A 66 12.16 5.85 8.72
N ILE A 67 11.10 5.14 9.13
CA ILE A 67 10.39 4.13 8.35
C ILE A 67 8.90 4.35 8.43
N SER A 68 8.18 4.19 7.31
CA SER A 68 6.72 4.20 7.30
C SER A 68 6.18 2.90 7.89
N VAL A 69 5.26 3.04 8.83
CA VAL A 69 4.65 1.92 9.59
C VAL A 69 3.22 1.66 9.10
N THR A 70 2.52 2.72 8.69
CA THR A 70 1.13 2.64 8.22
C THR A 70 1.00 3.24 6.83
N SER A 71 0.01 2.75 6.07
CA SER A 71 -0.33 3.35 4.78
C SER A 71 -0.96 4.73 4.96
N SER A 72 -0.64 5.65 4.06
CA SER A 72 -1.24 6.98 3.98
C SER A 72 -2.07 7.12 2.71
N VAL A 73 -3.14 7.90 2.79
CA VAL A 73 -3.97 8.25 1.64
C VAL A 73 -3.78 9.74 1.36
N LEU A 74 -3.37 10.06 0.16
CA LEU A 74 -3.07 11.42 -0.26
C LEU A 74 -3.84 11.74 -1.54
N GLN A 75 -4.51 12.89 -1.58
CA GLN A 75 -5.28 13.30 -2.76
C GLN A 75 -4.88 14.69 -3.21
N PHE A 76 -4.82 14.89 -4.52
CA PHE A 76 -4.61 16.18 -5.17
C PHE A 76 -5.14 16.16 -6.61
N ASN A 77 -5.25 17.36 -7.22
CA ASN A 77 -5.59 17.49 -8.64
C ASN A 77 -4.35 17.86 -9.44
N TYR A 78 -4.21 17.26 -10.63
CA TYR A 78 -3.13 17.54 -11.56
C TYR A 78 -3.61 17.28 -12.99
N ASP A 79 -3.40 18.23 -13.90
CA ASP A 79 -3.72 18.15 -15.33
C ASP A 79 -5.14 17.59 -15.62
N GLY A 80 -6.14 18.10 -14.90
CA GLY A 80 -7.55 17.66 -15.04
C GLY A 80 -7.88 16.35 -14.33
N TYR A 81 -6.91 15.59 -13.86
CA TYR A 81 -7.12 14.36 -13.09
C TYR A 81 -7.27 14.62 -11.60
N CYS A 82 -8.08 13.80 -10.94
CA CYS A 82 -8.15 13.68 -9.49
C CYS A 82 -7.34 12.46 -9.07
N ILE A 83 -6.24 12.68 -8.39
CA ILE A 83 -5.24 11.66 -8.08
C ILE A 83 -5.36 11.25 -6.61
N ASN A 84 -5.49 9.96 -6.37
CA ASN A 84 -5.46 9.34 -5.04
C ASN A 84 -4.21 8.44 -4.95
N ILE A 85 -3.23 8.84 -4.15
CA ILE A 85 -2.06 8.03 -3.86
C ILE A 85 -2.29 7.24 -2.58
N LEU A 86 -2.10 5.94 -2.66
CA LEU A 86 -2.07 5.04 -1.52
C LEU A 86 -0.60 4.74 -1.23
N ASP A 87 0.01 5.51 -0.33
CA ASP A 87 1.39 5.31 0.06
C ASP A 87 1.48 4.17 1.08
N THR A 88 2.18 3.10 0.75
CA THR A 88 2.24 1.86 1.54
C THR A 88 3.52 1.78 2.37
N PRO A 89 3.55 1.08 3.52
CA PRO A 89 4.80 0.79 4.20
C PRO A 89 5.75 -0.02 3.30
N GLY A 90 7.03 0.33 3.28
CA GLY A 90 8.03 -0.42 2.52
C GLY A 90 8.54 -1.67 3.23
N HIS A 91 8.50 -1.71 4.57
CA HIS A 91 9.08 -2.79 5.35
C HIS A 91 8.19 -4.04 5.35
N GLN A 92 8.82 -5.22 5.21
CA GLN A 92 8.11 -6.51 5.12
C GLN A 92 7.22 -6.81 6.34
N ASP A 93 7.57 -6.33 7.52
CA ASP A 93 6.80 -6.53 8.75
C ASP A 93 5.41 -5.89 8.70
N PHE A 94 5.19 -4.95 7.77
CA PHE A 94 3.90 -4.28 7.55
C PHE A 94 3.23 -4.68 6.24
N SER A 95 3.59 -5.84 5.69
CA SER A 95 3.07 -6.34 4.40
C SER A 95 1.56 -6.54 4.41
N GLU A 96 0.95 -6.84 5.56
CA GLU A 96 -0.51 -6.99 5.69
C GLU A 96 -1.25 -5.65 5.45
N ASP A 97 -0.73 -4.54 5.99
CA ASP A 97 -1.30 -3.20 5.73
C ASP A 97 -1.12 -2.80 4.26
N THR A 98 0.05 -3.12 3.68
CA THR A 98 0.31 -2.92 2.25
C THR A 98 -0.67 -3.72 1.39
N TYR A 99 -0.92 -4.99 1.71
CA TYR A 99 -1.87 -5.83 0.98
C TYR A 99 -3.29 -5.23 1.02
N ARG A 100 -3.78 -4.86 2.21
CA ARG A 100 -5.10 -4.23 2.37
C ARG A 100 -5.23 -2.95 1.55
N THR A 101 -4.18 -2.15 1.54
CA THR A 101 -4.13 -0.90 0.78
C THR A 101 -4.13 -1.15 -0.73
N LEU A 102 -3.39 -2.17 -1.21
CA LEU A 102 -3.43 -2.62 -2.60
C LEU A 102 -4.81 -3.09 -3.04
N MET A 103 -5.62 -3.62 -2.12
CA MET A 103 -7.02 -3.96 -2.41
C MET A 103 -7.87 -2.74 -2.78
N ALA A 104 -7.48 -1.54 -2.38
CA ALA A 104 -8.17 -0.30 -2.71
C ALA A 104 -7.64 0.41 -3.98
N ALA A 105 -6.53 -0.08 -4.58
CA ALA A 105 -5.90 0.52 -5.75
C ALA A 105 -6.48 -0.02 -7.07
N ASP A 106 -6.43 0.81 -8.13
CA ASP A 106 -6.76 0.43 -9.51
C ASP A 106 -5.50 0.20 -10.36
N SER A 107 -4.33 0.65 -9.89
CA SER A 107 -3.03 0.41 -10.51
C SER A 107 -1.92 0.51 -9.46
N ALA A 108 -0.70 0.13 -9.84
CA ALA A 108 0.46 0.22 -8.97
C ALA A 108 1.65 0.89 -9.67
N VAL A 109 2.40 1.69 -8.91
CA VAL A 109 3.72 2.18 -9.29
C VAL A 109 4.76 1.38 -8.52
N MET A 110 5.54 0.60 -9.23
CA MET A 110 6.62 -0.21 -8.67
C MET A 110 7.93 0.57 -8.76
N VAL A 111 8.54 0.86 -7.60
CA VAL A 111 9.81 1.60 -7.53
C VAL A 111 10.96 0.63 -7.30
N ILE A 112 11.94 0.66 -8.20
CA ILE A 112 13.14 -0.17 -8.16
C ILE A 112 14.37 0.72 -7.97
N ASP A 113 15.28 0.31 -7.10
CA ASP A 113 16.59 0.96 -6.93
C ASP A 113 17.51 0.52 -8.06
N ALA A 114 17.97 1.46 -8.90
CA ALA A 114 18.82 1.18 -10.05
C ALA A 114 20.14 0.47 -9.69
N SER A 115 20.62 0.62 -8.46
CA SER A 115 21.85 -0.05 -8.01
C SER A 115 21.63 -1.51 -7.58
N LYS A 116 20.37 -1.89 -7.23
CA LYS A 116 20.05 -3.18 -6.65
C LYS A 116 19.23 -4.09 -7.57
N GLY A 117 18.34 -3.51 -8.39
CA GLY A 117 17.39 -4.26 -9.20
C GLY A 117 16.20 -4.75 -8.40
N VAL A 118 15.62 -5.89 -8.77
CA VAL A 118 14.43 -6.46 -8.13
C VAL A 118 14.78 -7.12 -6.80
N GLU A 119 14.20 -6.63 -5.72
CA GLU A 119 14.44 -7.10 -4.36
C GLU A 119 13.25 -7.90 -3.79
N ALA A 120 13.49 -8.72 -2.76
CA ALA A 120 12.54 -9.70 -2.23
C ALA A 120 11.16 -9.12 -1.87
N GLN A 121 11.08 -7.93 -1.28
CA GLN A 121 9.79 -7.31 -0.94
C GLN A 121 9.03 -6.87 -2.19
N THR A 122 9.72 -6.37 -3.21
CA THR A 122 9.12 -6.01 -4.49
C THR A 122 8.44 -7.23 -5.13
N ILE A 123 9.09 -8.41 -5.10
CA ILE A 123 8.52 -9.66 -5.63
C ILE A 123 7.22 -10.03 -4.91
N LYS A 124 7.19 -9.93 -3.58
CA LYS A 124 5.98 -10.24 -2.78
C LYS A 124 4.82 -9.31 -3.16
N LEU A 125 5.07 -8.01 -3.24
CA LEU A 125 4.04 -7.01 -3.54
C LEU A 125 3.58 -7.07 -5.00
N PHE A 126 4.50 -7.36 -5.92
CA PHE A 126 4.17 -7.60 -7.33
C PHE A 126 3.17 -8.75 -7.49
N LYS A 127 3.38 -9.88 -6.80
CA LYS A 127 2.45 -11.02 -6.82
C LYS A 127 1.03 -10.63 -6.38
N VAL A 128 0.91 -9.73 -5.41
CA VAL A 128 -0.40 -9.20 -4.99
C VAL A 128 -1.06 -8.40 -6.11
N CYS A 129 -0.30 -7.56 -6.81
CA CYS A 129 -0.82 -6.79 -7.94
C CYS A 129 -1.30 -7.71 -9.08
N VAL A 130 -0.53 -8.77 -9.39
CA VAL A 130 -0.91 -9.77 -10.39
C VAL A 130 -2.19 -10.50 -10.01
N MET A 131 -2.33 -10.95 -8.74
CA MET A 131 -3.57 -11.58 -8.26
C MET A 131 -4.79 -10.66 -8.38
N ARG A 132 -4.57 -9.35 -8.35
CA ARG A 132 -5.61 -8.34 -8.47
C ARG A 132 -5.87 -7.91 -9.92
N HIS A 133 -5.08 -8.38 -10.87
CA HIS A 133 -5.11 -7.97 -12.28
C HIS A 133 -5.06 -6.45 -12.47
N ILE A 134 -4.25 -5.76 -11.65
CA ILE A 134 -4.07 -4.32 -11.76
C ILE A 134 -2.81 -3.98 -12.56
N PRO A 135 -2.85 -2.93 -13.41
CA PRO A 135 -1.70 -2.48 -14.19
C PRO A 135 -0.53 -2.08 -13.28
N ILE A 136 0.69 -2.42 -13.71
CA ILE A 136 1.92 -2.11 -12.97
C ILE A 136 2.81 -1.25 -13.85
N PHE A 137 3.20 -0.08 -13.34
CA PHE A 137 4.13 0.87 -13.95
C PHE A 137 5.43 0.85 -13.16
N THR A 138 6.55 0.67 -13.83
CA THR A 138 7.86 0.57 -13.17
C THR A 138 8.61 1.88 -13.25
N PHE A 139 9.09 2.37 -12.10
CA PHE A 139 9.99 3.52 -12.01
C PHE A 139 11.34 3.07 -11.45
N ILE A 140 12.37 3.04 -12.30
CA ILE A 140 13.74 2.75 -11.92
C ILE A 140 14.37 4.04 -11.42
N ASN A 141 14.55 4.08 -10.09
CA ASN A 141 14.93 5.25 -9.32
C ASN A 141 16.41 5.27 -9.00
N LYS A 142 16.92 6.44 -8.67
CA LYS A 142 18.31 6.70 -8.23
C LYS A 142 19.34 6.60 -9.34
N MET A 143 18.97 6.95 -10.56
CA MET A 143 19.92 7.06 -11.68
C MET A 143 21.04 8.08 -11.45
N ASP A 144 20.88 8.97 -10.45
CA ASP A 144 21.91 9.91 -9.97
C ASP A 144 23.03 9.24 -9.13
N ARG A 145 22.97 7.93 -8.95
CA ARG A 145 23.98 7.10 -8.27
C ARG A 145 24.50 6.04 -9.21
N ASP A 146 25.60 5.39 -8.83
CA ASP A 146 26.13 4.26 -9.58
C ASP A 146 25.03 3.18 -9.72
N ALA A 147 24.58 2.97 -10.93
CA ALA A 147 23.51 2.05 -11.28
C ALA A 147 24.07 0.78 -11.94
N ARG A 148 23.29 -0.30 -11.91
CA ARG A 148 23.52 -1.45 -12.77
C ARG A 148 23.26 -1.05 -14.23
N ASP A 149 23.75 -1.87 -15.15
CA ASP A 149 23.44 -1.71 -16.57
C ASP A 149 21.92 -1.67 -16.81
N THR A 150 21.46 -0.79 -17.68
CA THR A 150 20.03 -0.55 -17.92
C THR A 150 19.33 -1.73 -18.57
N PHE A 151 20.01 -2.46 -19.45
CA PHE A 151 19.48 -3.69 -20.07
C PHE A 151 19.41 -4.82 -19.05
N GLU A 152 20.43 -4.96 -18.18
CA GLU A 152 20.40 -5.93 -17.08
C GLU A 152 19.22 -5.65 -16.12
N LEU A 153 18.87 -4.38 -15.86
CA LEU A 153 17.73 -4.04 -15.02
C LEU A 153 16.41 -4.44 -15.66
N LEU A 154 16.25 -4.29 -16.97
CA LEU A 154 15.06 -4.75 -17.70
C LEU A 154 14.97 -6.29 -17.69
N ASP A 155 16.07 -6.98 -17.95
CA ASP A 155 16.13 -8.45 -17.90
C ASP A 155 15.82 -8.99 -16.50
N ASP A 156 16.33 -8.34 -15.46
CA ASP A 156 16.04 -8.67 -14.06
C ASP A 156 14.52 -8.59 -13.75
N ILE A 157 13.85 -7.53 -14.23
CA ILE A 157 12.40 -7.37 -14.09
C ILE A 157 11.67 -8.49 -14.83
N GLU A 158 12.01 -8.75 -16.07
CA GLU A 158 11.35 -9.77 -16.89
C GLU A 158 11.57 -11.19 -16.36
N THR A 159 12.81 -11.51 -15.97
CA THR A 159 13.18 -12.85 -15.50
C THR A 159 12.63 -13.13 -14.10
N VAL A 160 12.76 -12.18 -13.17
CA VAL A 160 12.37 -12.39 -11.77
C VAL A 160 10.87 -12.25 -11.56
N LEU A 161 10.23 -11.29 -12.23
CA LEU A 161 8.80 -11.02 -12.04
C LEU A 161 7.93 -11.71 -13.08
N GLY A 162 8.46 -12.07 -14.24
CA GLY A 162 7.70 -12.71 -15.32
C GLY A 162 6.75 -11.76 -16.05
N ILE A 163 7.00 -10.45 -16.02
CA ILE A 163 6.25 -9.44 -16.76
C ILE A 163 7.13 -8.82 -17.85
N LYS A 164 6.57 -8.60 -19.03
CA LYS A 164 7.28 -7.92 -20.10
C LYS A 164 7.47 -6.44 -19.80
N THR A 165 8.56 -5.85 -20.30
CA THR A 165 8.91 -4.45 -20.09
C THR A 165 8.84 -3.67 -21.39
N CYS A 166 8.40 -2.39 -21.29
CA CYS A 166 8.46 -1.43 -22.38
C CYS A 166 9.03 -0.11 -21.85
N PRO A 167 10.32 0.18 -22.11
CA PRO A 167 10.89 1.47 -21.72
C PRO A 167 10.20 2.62 -22.46
N VAL A 168 9.66 3.57 -21.70
CA VAL A 168 9.02 4.79 -22.22
C VAL A 168 10.05 5.89 -22.40
N ASN A 169 10.97 5.99 -21.45
CA ASN A 169 12.14 6.84 -21.55
C ASN A 169 13.43 6.02 -21.39
N TRP A 170 14.56 6.63 -21.74
CA TRP A 170 15.86 6.03 -21.58
C TRP A 170 16.85 7.01 -20.95
N PRO A 171 17.68 6.58 -19.97
CA PRO A 171 18.62 7.46 -19.31
C PRO A 171 19.86 7.69 -20.17
N ILE A 172 20.43 8.88 -20.08
CA ILE A 172 21.74 9.19 -20.68
C ILE A 172 22.77 9.17 -19.56
N GLY A 173 23.52 8.08 -19.48
CA GLY A 173 24.47 7.81 -18.42
C GLY A 173 23.83 7.46 -17.07
N SER A 174 24.67 7.26 -16.07
CA SER A 174 24.28 7.00 -14.68
C SER A 174 25.24 7.64 -13.69
N GLY A 175 24.86 7.74 -12.42
CA GLY A 175 25.71 8.32 -11.37
C GLY A 175 26.05 9.78 -11.64
N LYS A 176 27.34 10.08 -11.64
CA LYS A 176 27.85 11.44 -11.92
C LYS A 176 27.70 11.83 -13.39
N GLU A 177 27.59 10.84 -14.26
CA GLU A 177 27.43 11.02 -15.71
C GLU A 177 25.97 11.06 -16.13
N PHE A 178 25.03 10.95 -15.22
CA PHE A 178 23.61 11.05 -15.51
C PHE A 178 23.25 12.47 -15.98
N LYS A 179 22.98 12.63 -17.27
CA LYS A 179 22.75 13.93 -17.95
C LYS A 179 21.27 14.24 -18.15
N GLY A 180 20.44 13.22 -18.30
CA GLY A 180 19.03 13.41 -18.61
C GLY A 180 18.32 12.11 -18.97
N VAL A 181 17.09 12.26 -19.46
CA VAL A 181 16.27 11.17 -19.97
C VAL A 181 15.77 11.49 -21.37
N TYR A 182 15.81 10.49 -22.22
CA TYR A 182 15.29 10.55 -23.58
C TYR A 182 13.88 9.98 -23.65
N ASP A 183 12.94 10.73 -24.16
CA ASP A 183 11.57 10.28 -24.43
C ASP A 183 11.54 9.59 -25.81
N ARG A 184 11.32 8.27 -25.83
CA ARG A 184 11.32 7.47 -27.07
C ARG A 184 10.22 7.86 -28.05
N LYS A 185 9.08 8.38 -27.53
CA LYS A 185 7.94 8.75 -28.38
C LYS A 185 8.12 10.10 -29.03
N THR A 186 8.57 11.09 -28.27
CA THR A 186 8.73 12.47 -28.76
C THR A 186 10.10 12.76 -29.35
N LYS A 187 11.08 11.87 -29.10
CA LYS A 187 12.49 12.01 -29.45
C LYS A 187 13.15 13.25 -28.84
N ILE A 188 12.66 13.66 -27.68
CA ILE A 188 13.17 14.78 -26.89
C ILE A 188 14.02 14.24 -25.75
N VAL A 189 15.16 14.87 -25.52
CA VAL A 189 16.01 14.65 -24.35
C VAL A 189 15.79 15.79 -23.38
N SER A 190 15.26 15.47 -22.21
CA SER A 190 15.17 16.42 -21.09
C SER A 190 16.42 16.29 -20.24
N THR A 191 17.23 17.37 -20.21
CA THR A 191 18.42 17.47 -19.37
C THR A 191 18.12 18.24 -18.11
N PHE A 192 18.83 17.94 -17.03
CA PHE A 192 18.54 18.47 -15.70
C PHE A 192 19.77 19.15 -15.12
N GLN A 193 19.58 20.35 -14.56
CA GLN A 193 20.60 21.00 -13.74
C GLN A 193 20.36 20.66 -12.27
N ALA A 194 21.40 20.15 -11.60
CA ALA A 194 21.33 19.85 -10.18
C ALA A 194 21.16 21.14 -9.38
N ILE A 195 20.01 21.29 -8.73
CA ILE A 195 19.76 22.43 -7.85
C ILE A 195 20.43 22.17 -6.49
N SER A 196 21.16 23.15 -5.98
CA SER A 196 21.88 23.09 -4.69
C SER A 196 20.99 22.81 -3.45
N THR A 197 19.67 22.77 -3.62
CA THR A 197 18.66 22.60 -2.56
C THR A 197 18.31 21.14 -2.27
N GLY A 198 19.05 20.15 -2.81
CA GLY A 198 18.81 18.73 -2.55
C GLY A 198 17.43 18.23 -2.98
N GLY A 199 16.90 18.75 -4.10
CA GLY A 199 15.62 18.32 -4.67
C GLY A 199 14.37 18.81 -3.93
N ALA A 200 14.48 19.75 -3.01
CA ALA A 200 13.33 20.35 -2.32
C ALA A 200 12.40 21.16 -3.25
N LYS A 201 12.88 21.51 -4.43
CA LYS A 201 12.14 22.20 -5.50
C LYS A 201 12.25 21.41 -6.79
N LYS A 202 11.41 21.74 -7.78
CA LYS A 202 11.50 21.18 -9.14
C LYS A 202 12.87 21.52 -9.75
N ALA A 203 13.48 20.56 -10.45
CA ALA A 203 14.68 20.80 -11.23
C ALA A 203 14.37 21.75 -12.40
N GLU A 204 15.37 22.50 -12.84
CA GLU A 204 15.27 23.22 -14.11
C GLU A 204 15.55 22.22 -15.23
N GLU A 205 14.58 22.09 -16.14
CA GLU A 205 14.65 21.21 -17.29
C GLU A 205 14.96 22.03 -18.55
N THR A 206 15.80 21.46 -19.41
CA THR A 206 16.06 22.00 -20.75
C THR A 206 15.90 20.87 -21.74
N ASP A 207 15.02 21.08 -22.70
CA ASP A 207 14.69 20.10 -23.72
C ASP A 207 15.52 20.32 -24.99
N TYR A 208 16.02 19.21 -25.54
CA TYR A 208 16.74 19.16 -26.79
C TYR A 208 16.13 18.09 -27.69
N HIS A 209 16.10 18.34 -29.00
CA HIS A 209 15.85 17.24 -29.93
C HIS A 209 17.10 16.35 -30.03
N ILE A 210 16.90 15.05 -30.24
CA ILE A 210 18.03 14.09 -30.29
C ILE A 210 19.11 14.47 -31.32
N ASP A 211 18.71 15.16 -32.39
CA ASP A 211 19.60 15.59 -33.49
C ASP A 211 20.30 16.92 -33.22
N ASP A 212 20.06 17.59 -32.06
CA ASP A 212 20.64 18.87 -31.74
C ASP A 212 22.14 18.76 -31.44
N GLU A 213 22.97 19.52 -32.15
CA GLU A 213 24.41 19.56 -31.87
C GLU A 213 24.73 20.04 -30.46
N ALA A 214 23.91 20.96 -29.91
CA ALA A 214 24.04 21.42 -28.53
C ALA A 214 23.88 20.29 -27.51
N LEU A 215 23.04 19.30 -27.79
CA LEU A 215 22.92 18.10 -26.96
C LEU A 215 24.22 17.30 -26.97
N LYS A 216 24.82 17.09 -28.13
CA LYS A 216 26.07 16.34 -28.28
C LYS A 216 27.24 17.01 -27.56
N GLU A 217 27.30 18.35 -27.60
CA GLU A 217 28.29 19.11 -26.83
C GLU A 217 28.07 18.99 -25.31
N LEU A 218 26.81 19.05 -24.86
CA LEU A 218 26.44 18.97 -23.45
C LEU A 218 26.72 17.59 -22.85
N VAL A 219 26.36 16.53 -23.58
CA VAL A 219 26.51 15.13 -23.15
C VAL A 219 27.97 14.67 -23.29
N GLY A 220 28.67 15.16 -24.29
CA GLY A 220 30.00 14.73 -24.71
C GLY A 220 29.95 13.59 -25.74
N PRO A 221 30.89 13.55 -26.69
CA PRO A 221 30.82 12.66 -27.87
C PRO A 221 30.76 11.18 -27.48
N TYR A 222 31.57 10.73 -26.54
CA TYR A 222 31.62 9.34 -26.13
C TYR A 222 30.25 8.84 -25.55
N LEU A 223 29.70 9.57 -24.59
CA LEU A 223 28.43 9.18 -23.97
C LEU A 223 27.25 9.34 -24.95
N PHE A 224 27.33 10.29 -25.88
CA PHE A 224 26.33 10.47 -26.93
C PHE A 224 26.34 9.32 -27.94
N ASP A 225 27.52 8.86 -28.36
CA ASP A 225 27.63 7.72 -29.27
C ASP A 225 27.14 6.42 -28.62
N GLN A 226 27.52 6.16 -27.35
CA GLN A 226 26.99 5.05 -26.54
C GLN A 226 25.47 5.09 -26.45
N PHE A 227 24.91 6.26 -26.12
CA PHE A 227 23.47 6.46 -26.02
C PHE A 227 22.74 6.14 -27.33
N ASN A 228 23.28 6.54 -28.50
CA ASN A 228 22.67 6.21 -29.79
C ASN A 228 22.70 4.70 -30.07
N GLU A 229 23.80 4.01 -29.74
CA GLU A 229 23.88 2.55 -29.87
C GLU A 229 22.82 1.87 -28.97
N GLU A 230 22.64 2.33 -27.75
CA GLU A 230 21.63 1.80 -26.83
C GLU A 230 20.21 2.02 -27.37
N ILE A 231 19.90 3.17 -27.98
CA ILE A 231 18.59 3.45 -28.57
C ILE A 231 18.29 2.53 -29.75
N GLU A 232 19.26 2.30 -30.62
CA GLU A 232 19.10 1.36 -31.74
C GLU A 232 18.82 -0.07 -31.25
N LEU A 233 19.51 -0.51 -30.18
CA LEU A 233 19.30 -1.81 -29.57
C LEU A 233 17.90 -1.94 -28.96
N ILE A 234 17.43 -0.92 -28.22
CA ILE A 234 16.11 -0.91 -27.59
C ILE A 234 15.00 -0.94 -28.62
N ASP A 235 15.10 -0.15 -29.67
CA ASP A 235 14.07 -0.08 -30.72
C ASP A 235 13.95 -1.42 -31.48
N GLY A 236 15.01 -2.24 -31.49
CA GLY A 236 14.99 -3.59 -32.06
C GLY A 236 14.62 -4.72 -31.08
N ALA A 237 14.81 -4.55 -29.78
CA ALA A 237 14.77 -5.63 -28.79
C ALA A 237 13.61 -5.57 -27.81
N THR A 238 12.95 -4.42 -27.64
CA THR A 238 11.87 -4.29 -26.65
C THR A 238 10.48 -4.36 -27.27
N GLU A 239 9.50 -4.78 -26.47
CA GLU A 239 8.08 -4.75 -26.84
C GLU A 239 7.63 -3.33 -27.19
N GLU A 240 6.79 -3.21 -28.22
CA GLU A 240 6.11 -1.95 -28.51
C GLU A 240 5.06 -1.65 -27.42
N MET A 241 4.79 -0.35 -27.21
CA MET A 241 3.79 0.09 -26.24
C MET A 241 2.40 -0.33 -26.67
N ASP A 242 1.83 -1.26 -25.94
CA ASP A 242 0.46 -1.75 -26.09
C ASP A 242 -0.35 -1.47 -24.81
N ILE A 243 -1.26 -0.52 -24.93
CA ILE A 243 -2.09 -0.06 -23.80
C ILE A 243 -3.01 -1.15 -23.26
N GLU A 244 -3.48 -2.07 -24.10
CA GLU A 244 -4.35 -3.16 -23.65
C GLU A 244 -3.54 -4.20 -22.88
N LYS A 245 -2.32 -4.53 -23.30
CA LYS A 245 -1.40 -5.38 -22.54
C LYS A 245 -1.01 -4.73 -21.19
N VAL A 246 -0.81 -3.40 -21.17
CA VAL A 246 -0.54 -2.67 -19.90
C VAL A 246 -1.73 -2.80 -18.96
N ARG A 247 -2.95 -2.57 -19.43
CA ARG A 247 -4.18 -2.69 -18.64
C ARG A 247 -4.45 -4.11 -18.18
N ALA A 248 -4.08 -5.09 -18.96
CA ALA A 248 -4.16 -6.50 -18.58
C ALA A 248 -3.11 -6.94 -17.56
N GLY A 249 -2.09 -6.11 -17.28
CA GLY A 249 -0.98 -6.45 -16.38
C GLY A 249 0.06 -7.38 -17.01
N GLU A 250 0.11 -7.47 -18.35
CA GLU A 250 1.03 -8.30 -19.12
C GLU A 250 2.29 -7.54 -19.55
N LEU A 251 2.21 -6.21 -19.63
CA LEU A 251 3.29 -5.32 -20.03
C LEU A 251 3.44 -4.20 -19.00
N SER A 252 4.66 -3.97 -18.51
CA SER A 252 4.97 -2.85 -17.62
C SER A 252 5.69 -1.73 -18.38
N PRO A 253 5.10 -0.52 -18.47
CA PRO A 253 5.84 0.66 -18.89
C PRO A 253 6.95 0.98 -17.90
N VAL A 254 8.19 1.15 -18.39
CA VAL A 254 9.36 1.41 -17.57
C VAL A 254 9.86 2.83 -17.77
N PHE A 255 10.14 3.50 -16.66
CA PHE A 255 10.68 4.86 -16.61
C PHE A 255 11.94 4.89 -15.77
N PHE A 256 12.93 5.62 -16.23
CA PHE A 256 14.17 5.88 -15.50
C PHE A 256 14.20 7.30 -14.97
N GLY A 257 14.76 7.49 -13.75
CA GLY A 257 14.86 8.83 -13.19
C GLY A 257 15.52 8.87 -11.81
N SER A 258 15.45 10.05 -11.18
CA SER A 258 15.88 10.27 -9.80
C SER A 258 14.83 11.05 -9.03
N ALA A 259 14.17 10.39 -8.10
CA ALA A 259 13.20 11.05 -7.23
C ALA A 259 13.88 12.10 -6.34
N LEU A 260 15.11 11.87 -5.88
CA LEU A 260 15.82 12.83 -5.04
C LEU A 260 16.02 14.17 -5.75
N ASN A 261 16.48 14.11 -6.99
CA ASN A 261 16.80 15.30 -7.80
C ASN A 261 15.64 15.79 -8.68
N THR A 262 14.46 15.16 -8.60
CA THR A 262 13.27 15.43 -9.41
C THR A 262 13.39 15.14 -10.91
N PHE A 263 14.36 14.30 -11.32
CA PHE A 263 14.61 14.00 -12.74
C PHE A 263 13.66 12.94 -13.27
N GLY A 264 13.02 13.19 -14.39
CA GLY A 264 12.08 12.30 -15.06
C GLY A 264 10.72 12.12 -14.37
N ILE A 265 10.44 12.85 -13.29
CA ILE A 265 9.21 12.68 -12.49
C ILE A 265 8.00 13.26 -13.23
N GLU A 266 8.10 14.45 -13.80
CA GLU A 266 7.00 15.09 -14.52
C GLU A 266 6.63 14.30 -15.77
N GLN A 267 7.64 13.83 -16.50
CA GLN A 267 7.45 12.93 -17.64
C GLN A 267 6.73 11.65 -17.23
N PHE A 268 7.19 10.99 -16.16
CA PHE A 268 6.52 9.81 -15.62
C PHE A 268 5.06 10.09 -15.31
N LEU A 269 4.76 11.14 -14.56
CA LEU A 269 3.40 11.49 -14.13
C LEU A 269 2.48 11.73 -15.33
N ASN A 270 2.94 12.47 -16.33
CA ASN A 270 2.19 12.79 -17.54
C ASN A 270 1.85 11.54 -18.37
N TYR A 271 2.78 10.60 -18.52
CA TYR A 271 2.54 9.34 -19.22
C TYR A 271 1.66 8.40 -18.37
N PHE A 272 1.97 8.24 -17.10
CA PHE A 272 1.24 7.39 -16.18
C PHE A 272 -0.25 7.72 -16.16
N LEU A 273 -0.61 9.00 -16.00
CA LEU A 273 -2.01 9.44 -15.92
C LEU A 273 -2.81 9.15 -17.19
N LYS A 274 -2.17 9.15 -18.36
CA LYS A 274 -2.81 8.83 -19.64
C LYS A 274 -2.93 7.33 -19.89
N MET A 275 -1.98 6.54 -19.40
CA MET A 275 -1.92 5.10 -19.61
C MET A 275 -2.73 4.32 -18.57
N THR A 276 -2.73 4.77 -17.31
CA THR A 276 -3.42 4.08 -16.23
C THR A 276 -4.93 4.13 -16.38
N THR A 277 -5.62 3.18 -15.75
CA THR A 277 -7.07 3.04 -15.86
C THR A 277 -7.82 4.01 -14.94
N PRO A 278 -9.02 4.48 -15.31
CA PRO A 278 -9.99 4.98 -14.36
C PRO A 278 -10.42 3.86 -13.40
N PRO A 279 -11.26 4.14 -12.39
CA PRO A 279 -11.78 3.12 -11.50
C PRO A 279 -12.34 1.92 -12.24
N ILE A 280 -11.89 0.72 -11.87
CA ILE A 280 -12.30 -0.56 -12.48
C ILE A 280 -13.43 -1.20 -11.68
N GLY A 281 -14.22 -2.06 -12.35
CA GLY A 281 -15.26 -2.86 -11.72
C GLY A 281 -14.70 -3.81 -10.66
N ARG A 282 -15.49 -4.07 -9.61
CA ARG A 282 -15.07 -4.91 -8.48
C ARG A 282 -15.98 -6.10 -8.29
N ASN A 283 -15.41 -7.26 -8.02
CA ASN A 283 -16.13 -8.50 -7.73
C ASN A 283 -16.91 -8.41 -6.42
N SER A 284 -18.14 -8.89 -6.45
CA SER A 284 -19.03 -9.00 -5.30
C SER A 284 -19.78 -10.33 -5.31
N SER A 285 -20.59 -10.58 -4.27
CA SER A 285 -21.49 -11.73 -4.20
C SER A 285 -22.56 -11.77 -5.31
N GLU A 286 -22.79 -10.65 -6.00
CA GLU A 286 -23.74 -10.53 -7.12
C GLU A 286 -23.04 -10.28 -8.48
N GLY A 287 -21.74 -10.55 -8.58
CA GLY A 287 -20.95 -10.32 -9.79
C GLY A 287 -20.14 -9.02 -9.73
N ILE A 288 -19.70 -8.55 -10.91
CA ILE A 288 -18.88 -7.34 -11.02
C ILE A 288 -19.75 -6.10 -10.88
N ILE A 289 -19.40 -5.22 -9.96
CA ILE A 289 -20.06 -3.93 -9.74
C ILE A 289 -19.36 -2.87 -10.59
N ASP A 290 -20.09 -2.30 -11.54
CA ASP A 290 -19.57 -1.25 -12.43
C ASP A 290 -19.53 0.10 -11.73
N PRO A 291 -18.39 0.84 -11.80
CA PRO A 291 -18.24 2.12 -11.12
C PRO A 291 -19.23 3.21 -11.53
N VAL A 292 -19.68 3.20 -12.78
CA VAL A 292 -20.48 4.29 -13.38
C VAL A 292 -21.97 4.00 -13.35
N THR A 293 -22.37 2.75 -13.60
CA THR A 293 -23.78 2.39 -13.79
C THR A 293 -24.49 1.99 -12.50
N GLU A 294 -23.72 1.64 -11.47
CA GLU A 294 -24.28 1.19 -10.20
C GLU A 294 -24.43 2.32 -9.18
N PRO A 295 -25.44 2.24 -8.28
CA PRO A 295 -25.55 3.17 -7.15
C PRO A 295 -24.30 3.17 -6.27
N PHE A 296 -24.23 4.12 -5.33
CA PHE A 296 -23.10 4.18 -4.40
C PHE A 296 -22.88 2.85 -3.70
N SER A 297 -21.62 2.43 -3.75
CA SER A 297 -21.09 1.38 -2.90
C SER A 297 -19.65 1.65 -2.51
N ALA A 298 -19.24 1.14 -1.36
CA ALA A 298 -17.89 1.28 -0.84
C ALA A 298 -17.50 0.08 0.02
N PHE A 299 -16.20 -0.11 0.22
CA PHE A 299 -15.70 -1.05 1.22
C PHE A 299 -14.64 -0.41 2.12
N VAL A 300 -14.60 -0.88 3.36
CA VAL A 300 -13.63 -0.45 4.36
C VAL A 300 -12.34 -1.25 4.17
N PHE A 301 -11.22 -0.59 3.86
CA PHE A 301 -9.94 -1.28 3.72
C PHE A 301 -8.96 -0.97 4.86
N LYS A 302 -9.21 0.10 5.62
CA LYS A 302 -8.36 0.52 6.72
C LYS A 302 -9.17 1.18 7.83
N ILE A 303 -8.76 0.94 9.07
CA ILE A 303 -9.26 1.64 10.25
C ILE A 303 -8.05 2.24 10.98
N GLN A 304 -8.19 3.47 11.45
CA GLN A 304 -7.14 4.17 12.17
C GLN A 304 -7.74 4.87 13.40
N ALA A 305 -7.21 4.56 14.59
CA ALA A 305 -7.58 5.22 15.81
C ALA A 305 -6.52 6.26 16.25
N ASN A 306 -6.93 7.20 17.09
CA ASN A 306 -6.05 8.18 17.75
C ASN A 306 -5.20 9.04 16.80
N MET A 307 -5.66 9.30 15.58
CA MET A 307 -4.98 10.21 14.66
C MET A 307 -4.87 11.62 15.25
N ASN A 308 -5.85 12.03 16.04
CA ASN A 308 -5.79 13.26 16.83
C ASN A 308 -5.69 12.91 18.32
N LYS A 309 -4.53 13.17 18.93
CA LYS A 309 -4.28 12.92 20.36
C LYS A 309 -5.28 13.60 21.31
N ALA A 310 -5.87 14.74 20.88
CA ALA A 310 -6.81 15.50 21.68
C ALA A 310 -8.23 14.90 21.68
N HIS A 311 -8.64 14.21 20.62
CA HIS A 311 -10.03 13.79 20.44
C HIS A 311 -10.25 12.27 20.47
N ARG A 312 -9.19 11.46 20.51
CA ARG A 312 -9.26 9.98 20.49
C ARG A 312 -10.26 9.45 19.45
N ASP A 313 -10.20 10.04 18.27
CA ASP A 313 -11.06 9.70 17.15
C ASP A 313 -10.68 8.35 16.53
N ARG A 314 -11.67 7.69 15.94
CA ARG A 314 -11.49 6.50 15.11
C ARG A 314 -12.09 6.80 13.73
N ILE A 315 -11.32 6.53 12.69
CA ILE A 315 -11.70 6.80 11.31
C ILE A 315 -11.65 5.49 10.54
N ALA A 316 -12.72 5.18 9.81
CA ALA A 316 -12.77 4.11 8.83
C ALA A 316 -12.51 4.70 7.43
N PHE A 317 -11.46 4.21 6.76
CA PHE A 317 -11.13 4.57 5.39
C PHE A 317 -11.85 3.66 4.43
N MET A 318 -12.63 4.26 3.55
CA MET A 318 -13.48 3.57 2.59
C MET A 318 -13.05 3.90 1.17
N ARG A 319 -12.88 2.89 0.34
CA ARG A 319 -12.78 3.03 -1.09
C ARG A 319 -14.18 3.06 -1.69
N ILE A 320 -14.54 4.12 -2.39
CA ILE A 320 -15.79 4.19 -3.15
C ILE A 320 -15.61 3.39 -4.43
N CYS A 321 -16.44 2.36 -4.62
CA CYS A 321 -16.35 1.44 -5.75
C CYS A 321 -17.32 1.78 -6.88
N SER A 322 -18.48 2.34 -6.57
CA SER A 322 -19.49 2.76 -7.57
C SER A 322 -20.25 4.00 -7.14
N GLY A 323 -20.75 4.72 -8.13
CA GLY A 323 -21.62 5.86 -7.95
C GLY A 323 -20.98 7.08 -7.26
N LYS A 324 -21.82 7.83 -6.55
CA LYS A 324 -21.48 9.08 -5.88
C LYS A 324 -21.80 9.00 -4.39
N PHE A 325 -20.89 9.46 -3.58
CA PHE A 325 -21.08 9.73 -2.15
C PHE A 325 -21.58 11.16 -1.95
N GLU A 326 -22.53 11.35 -1.05
CA GLU A 326 -23.00 12.65 -0.56
C GLU A 326 -22.97 12.69 0.97
N ALA A 327 -22.50 13.82 1.52
CA ALA A 327 -22.39 13.96 2.97
C ALA A 327 -23.76 13.75 3.67
N GLY A 328 -23.76 12.91 4.70
CA GLY A 328 -24.96 12.60 5.46
C GLY A 328 -25.90 11.59 4.82
N MET A 329 -25.52 10.95 3.71
CA MET A 329 -26.31 9.88 3.11
C MET A 329 -26.51 8.68 4.04
N GLU A 330 -27.63 7.99 3.86
CA GLU A 330 -27.94 6.74 4.55
C GLU A 330 -27.52 5.57 3.66
N VAL A 331 -26.75 4.65 4.22
CA VAL A 331 -26.24 3.46 3.52
C VAL A 331 -26.66 2.19 4.26
N TYR A 332 -26.78 1.08 3.51
CA TYR A 332 -26.95 -0.24 4.08
C TYR A 332 -25.57 -0.81 4.41
N HIS A 333 -25.34 -1.19 5.66
CA HIS A 333 -24.14 -1.85 6.14
C HIS A 333 -24.36 -3.37 6.12
N ALA A 334 -23.67 -4.08 5.23
CA ALA A 334 -23.93 -5.49 4.95
C ALA A 334 -23.70 -6.37 6.19
N ALA A 335 -22.58 -6.18 6.91
CA ALA A 335 -22.22 -6.99 8.06
C ALA A 335 -23.24 -6.90 9.21
N SER A 336 -23.73 -5.70 9.55
CA SER A 336 -24.75 -5.52 10.62
C SER A 336 -26.19 -5.66 10.12
N LYS A 337 -26.40 -5.75 8.80
CA LYS A 337 -27.72 -5.80 8.13
C LYS A 337 -28.63 -4.62 8.49
N ARG A 338 -28.05 -3.45 8.72
CA ARG A 338 -28.75 -2.23 9.14
C ARG A 338 -28.44 -1.06 8.22
N LYS A 339 -29.34 -0.08 8.23
CA LYS A 339 -29.08 1.23 7.65
C LYS A 339 -28.34 2.09 8.66
N ILE A 340 -27.31 2.77 8.20
CA ILE A 340 -26.49 3.68 8.99
C ILE A 340 -26.29 4.99 8.24
N LYS A 341 -26.10 6.07 8.97
CA LYS A 341 -25.80 7.38 8.39
C LYS A 341 -24.29 7.61 8.46
N LEU A 342 -23.67 7.90 7.32
CA LEU A 342 -22.26 8.25 7.28
C LEU A 342 -22.07 9.69 7.77
N SER A 343 -21.33 9.86 8.86
CA SER A 343 -21.10 11.16 9.50
C SER A 343 -19.67 11.63 9.35
N GLN A 344 -19.50 12.94 9.30
CA GLN A 344 -18.22 13.64 9.26
C GLN A 344 -17.24 13.06 8.22
N PRO A 345 -17.64 12.96 6.93
CA PRO A 345 -16.75 12.47 5.89
C PRO A 345 -15.58 13.44 5.75
N GLN A 346 -14.38 12.87 5.76
CA GLN A 346 -13.13 13.60 5.68
C GLN A 346 -12.30 13.05 4.52
N GLN A 347 -11.65 13.95 3.83
CA GLN A 347 -10.64 13.63 2.85
C GLN A 347 -9.28 14.07 3.40
N LEU A 348 -8.29 13.23 3.28
CA LEU A 348 -6.94 13.56 3.71
C LEU A 348 -6.21 14.25 2.56
N MET A 349 -5.91 15.52 2.73
CA MET A 349 -5.04 16.28 1.85
C MET A 349 -3.72 16.53 2.61
N ALA A 350 -2.77 15.62 2.42
CA ALA A 350 -1.51 15.66 3.16
C ALA A 350 -1.76 15.61 4.70
N GLN A 351 -1.40 16.65 5.44
CA GLN A 351 -1.63 16.73 6.89
C GLN A 351 -3.00 17.33 7.25
N ASP A 352 -3.70 17.90 6.28
CA ASP A 352 -4.96 18.60 6.50
C ASP A 352 -6.16 17.69 6.27
N ARG A 353 -7.14 17.76 7.15
CA ARG A 353 -8.43 17.09 7.02
C ARG A 353 -9.43 18.07 6.45
N LYS A 354 -9.96 17.79 5.27
CA LYS A 354 -11.02 18.59 4.67
C LYS A 354 -12.34 17.81 4.76
N ILE A 355 -13.39 18.45 5.23
CA ILE A 355 -14.74 17.90 5.13
C ILE A 355 -15.11 17.81 3.65
N VAL A 356 -15.70 16.70 3.26
CA VAL A 356 -16.04 16.40 1.86
C VAL A 356 -17.55 16.31 1.75
N ASP A 357 -18.14 17.16 0.92
CA ASP A 357 -19.58 17.10 0.66
C ASP A 357 -19.92 16.02 -0.37
N GLU A 358 -19.05 15.81 -1.35
CA GLU A 358 -19.24 14.87 -2.46
C GLU A 358 -17.94 14.13 -2.76
N ALA A 359 -18.06 12.83 -3.09
CA ALA A 359 -16.96 12.01 -3.59
C ALA A 359 -17.51 10.95 -4.57
N TYR A 360 -16.67 10.38 -5.40
CA TYR A 360 -17.09 9.53 -6.51
C TYR A 360 -16.34 8.21 -6.51
N ALA A 361 -16.83 7.23 -7.26
CA ALA A 361 -16.09 5.99 -7.47
C ALA A 361 -14.64 6.29 -7.87
N GLY A 362 -13.70 5.65 -7.19
CA GLY A 362 -12.28 5.97 -7.29
C GLY A 362 -11.73 6.70 -6.07
N ASP A 363 -12.51 7.54 -5.42
CA ASP A 363 -12.05 8.26 -4.23
C ASP A 363 -11.94 7.38 -3.00
N VAL A 364 -11.09 7.81 -2.10
CA VAL A 364 -10.99 7.29 -0.73
C VAL A 364 -11.46 8.37 0.23
N ILE A 365 -12.40 8.02 1.10
CA ILE A 365 -12.89 8.90 2.15
C ILE A 365 -12.68 8.25 3.52
N GLY A 366 -12.39 9.08 4.53
CA GLY A 366 -12.44 8.67 5.93
C GLY A 366 -13.77 9.10 6.55
N VAL A 367 -14.43 8.21 7.27
CA VAL A 367 -15.62 8.54 8.02
C VAL A 367 -15.39 8.29 9.50
N PHE A 368 -16.01 9.10 10.35
CA PHE A 368 -15.99 8.86 11.79
C PHE A 368 -16.61 7.50 12.10
N ASP A 369 -15.89 6.69 12.86
CA ASP A 369 -16.31 5.35 13.25
C ASP A 369 -16.63 5.29 14.74
N PRO A 370 -17.90 5.13 15.13
CA PRO A 370 -18.28 4.93 16.53
C PRO A 370 -18.07 3.49 17.03
N ASP A 371 -17.04 2.80 16.56
CA ASP A 371 -16.72 1.38 16.85
C ASP A 371 -17.66 0.39 16.13
N LEU A 372 -18.11 0.76 14.95
CA LEU A 372 -19.08 -0.01 14.16
C LEU A 372 -18.42 -0.80 13.03
N PHE A 373 -17.41 -0.20 12.38
CA PHE A 373 -16.83 -0.78 11.17
C PHE A 373 -15.70 -1.76 11.45
N SER A 374 -15.59 -2.73 10.57
CA SER A 374 -14.48 -3.67 10.46
C SER A 374 -13.84 -3.59 9.07
N ILE A 375 -12.56 -3.96 8.97
CA ILE A 375 -11.88 -4.07 7.69
C ILE A 375 -12.58 -5.15 6.85
N GLY A 376 -12.90 -4.82 5.59
CA GLY A 376 -13.66 -5.66 4.67
C GLY A 376 -15.15 -5.34 4.60
N ASP A 377 -15.70 -4.55 5.52
CA ASP A 377 -17.14 -4.21 5.51
C ASP A 377 -17.56 -3.53 4.22
N THR A 378 -18.72 -3.94 3.70
CA THR A 378 -19.34 -3.40 2.49
C THR A 378 -20.52 -2.50 2.83
N LEU A 379 -20.58 -1.37 2.13
CA LEU A 379 -21.64 -0.37 2.24
C LEU A 379 -22.30 -0.17 0.90
N THR A 380 -23.63 -0.16 0.85
CA THR A 380 -24.39 -0.03 -0.41
C THR A 380 -25.58 0.90 -0.28
N THR A 381 -26.09 1.37 -1.41
CA THR A 381 -27.36 2.11 -1.52
C THR A 381 -28.26 1.49 -2.59
N GLY A 382 -29.39 2.12 -2.90
CA GLY A 382 -30.27 1.70 -4.00
C GLY A 382 -31.02 0.37 -3.79
N GLY A 383 -31.07 -0.14 -2.53
CA GLY A 383 -31.77 -1.39 -2.22
C GLY A 383 -30.96 -2.66 -2.53
N LYS A 384 -29.79 -2.56 -3.12
CA LYS A 384 -28.89 -3.68 -3.35
C LYS A 384 -28.18 -4.11 -2.06
N LYS A 385 -28.06 -5.41 -1.84
CA LYS A 385 -27.52 -6.02 -0.61
C LYS A 385 -26.51 -7.07 -0.97
N PHE A 386 -25.38 -6.65 -1.51
CA PHE A 386 -24.26 -7.51 -1.81
C PHE A 386 -23.08 -7.24 -0.85
N GLU A 387 -22.12 -8.13 -0.89
CA GLU A 387 -20.84 -7.99 -0.18
C GLU A 387 -19.71 -8.09 -1.20
N TYR A 388 -18.70 -7.23 -1.07
CA TYR A 388 -17.46 -7.37 -1.81
C TYR A 388 -16.66 -8.56 -1.29
N GLU A 389 -15.80 -9.12 -2.12
CA GLU A 389 -14.87 -10.14 -1.67
C GLU A 389 -14.07 -9.62 -0.47
N GLY A 390 -14.08 -10.41 0.62
CA GLY A 390 -13.38 -10.07 1.85
C GLY A 390 -11.87 -9.91 1.64
N ILE A 391 -11.25 -9.11 2.49
CA ILE A 391 -9.80 -8.97 2.52
C ILE A 391 -9.23 -10.14 3.34
N PRO A 392 -8.39 -11.01 2.77
CA PRO A 392 -7.81 -12.13 3.50
C PRO A 392 -6.91 -11.63 4.62
N THR A 393 -6.96 -12.33 5.75
CA THR A 393 -6.08 -12.09 6.90
C THR A 393 -4.88 -13.02 6.80
N PHE A 394 -3.67 -12.48 6.91
CA PHE A 394 -2.45 -13.29 6.92
C PHE A 394 -2.29 -14.03 8.24
N ALA A 395 -1.79 -15.27 8.18
CA ALA A 395 -1.41 -16.01 9.37
C ALA A 395 -0.20 -15.32 10.04
N PRO A 396 -0.26 -15.01 11.34
CA PRO A 396 0.91 -14.55 12.06
C PRO A 396 2.02 -15.59 12.11
N GLU A 397 3.27 -15.11 12.08
CA GLU A 397 4.48 -15.93 12.16
C GLU A 397 5.19 -15.82 13.52
N HIS A 398 4.88 -14.75 14.27
CA HIS A 398 5.49 -14.49 15.57
C HIS A 398 4.43 -14.24 16.63
N PHE A 399 4.64 -14.81 17.82
CA PHE A 399 3.67 -14.76 18.91
C PHE A 399 4.31 -14.34 20.22
N CYS A 400 3.64 -13.45 20.96
CA CYS A 400 4.03 -13.04 22.29
C CYS A 400 2.82 -13.05 23.23
N ARG A 401 3.07 -13.43 24.49
CA ARG A 401 2.15 -13.09 25.58
C ARG A 401 2.37 -11.64 25.99
N VAL A 402 1.29 -10.89 26.13
CA VAL A 402 1.35 -9.49 26.56
C VAL A 402 1.02 -9.39 28.04
N VAL A 403 2.02 -9.04 28.83
CA VAL A 403 1.91 -8.88 30.28
C VAL A 403 1.77 -7.40 30.62
N GLN A 404 0.64 -7.02 31.20
CA GLN A 404 0.42 -5.67 31.71
C GLN A 404 1.15 -5.48 33.04
N LEU A 405 1.96 -4.42 33.16
CA LEU A 405 2.74 -4.16 34.38
C LEU A 405 1.94 -3.46 35.47
N ASN A 406 0.93 -2.68 35.13
CA ASN A 406 0.08 -1.96 36.09
C ASN A 406 -1.39 -2.39 35.99
N SER A 407 -1.83 -3.22 36.93
CA SER A 407 -3.20 -3.75 36.99
C SER A 407 -4.30 -2.68 37.10
N MET A 408 -3.99 -1.52 37.66
CA MET A 408 -4.97 -0.41 37.80
C MET A 408 -5.39 0.18 36.44
N LYS A 409 -4.59 -0.02 35.38
CA LYS A 409 -4.87 0.44 34.01
C LYS A 409 -5.51 -0.63 33.12
N ARG A 410 -6.13 -1.67 33.71
CA ARG A 410 -6.68 -2.80 32.95
C ARG A 410 -7.67 -2.39 31.86
N LYS A 411 -8.56 -1.43 32.13
CA LYS A 411 -9.52 -0.95 31.13
C LYS A 411 -8.85 -0.29 29.93
N GLN A 412 -7.85 0.57 30.18
CA GLN A 412 -7.06 1.23 29.12
C GLN A 412 -6.25 0.22 28.31
N PHE A 413 -5.67 -0.77 28.97
CA PHE A 413 -4.94 -1.85 28.33
C PHE A 413 -5.82 -2.65 27.38
N VAL A 414 -6.95 -3.18 27.86
CA VAL A 414 -7.87 -3.95 27.02
C VAL A 414 -8.38 -3.11 25.85
N LYS A 415 -8.77 -1.85 26.11
CA LYS A 415 -9.19 -0.93 25.05
C LYS A 415 -8.08 -0.72 24.01
N GLY A 416 -6.85 -0.44 24.45
CA GLY A 416 -5.72 -0.18 23.55
C GLY A 416 -5.37 -1.38 22.69
N VAL A 417 -5.22 -2.55 23.28
CA VAL A 417 -4.91 -3.79 22.53
C VAL A 417 -6.02 -4.10 21.52
N THR A 418 -7.31 -3.98 21.95
CA THR A 418 -8.44 -4.24 21.06
C THR A 418 -8.49 -3.26 19.89
N GLN A 419 -8.30 -1.96 20.12
CA GLN A 419 -8.31 -0.97 19.04
C GLN A 419 -7.16 -1.17 18.04
N ILE A 420 -5.94 -1.45 18.53
CA ILE A 420 -4.78 -1.73 17.66
C ILE A 420 -5.02 -3.01 16.83
N ALA A 421 -5.70 -4.02 17.38
CA ALA A 421 -6.07 -5.21 16.62
C ALA A 421 -7.16 -4.93 15.58
N GLN A 422 -8.15 -4.09 15.89
CA GLN A 422 -9.19 -3.68 14.94
C GLN A 422 -8.65 -2.86 13.78
N GLU A 423 -7.53 -2.15 13.98
CA GLU A 423 -6.77 -1.50 12.90
C GLU A 423 -6.00 -2.52 12.03
N GLY A 424 -5.94 -3.79 12.47
CA GLY A 424 -5.21 -4.86 11.78
C GLY A 424 -3.69 -4.81 11.97
N ALA A 425 -3.18 -4.00 12.90
CA ALA A 425 -1.74 -3.93 13.17
C ALA A 425 -1.22 -5.18 13.90
N ILE A 426 -2.09 -5.87 14.61
CA ILE A 426 -1.83 -7.10 15.36
C ILE A 426 -3.06 -8.01 15.32
N GLN A 427 -2.88 -9.28 15.62
CA GLN A 427 -3.97 -10.21 15.88
C GLN A 427 -3.97 -10.66 17.34
N ILE A 428 -5.16 -10.75 17.94
CA ILE A 428 -5.33 -11.11 19.36
C ILE A 428 -5.91 -12.50 19.46
N PHE A 429 -5.32 -13.30 20.33
CA PHE A 429 -5.78 -14.63 20.66
C PHE A 429 -5.93 -14.78 22.17
N GLN A 430 -6.92 -15.55 22.57
CA GLN A 430 -7.21 -15.86 23.97
C GLN A 430 -7.09 -17.37 24.19
N GLU A 431 -6.46 -17.77 25.28
CA GLU A 431 -6.48 -19.16 25.69
C GLU A 431 -7.88 -19.58 26.15
N TYR A 432 -8.26 -20.81 25.87
CA TYR A 432 -9.55 -21.36 26.29
C TYR A 432 -9.74 -21.35 27.82
N THR A 433 -8.66 -21.53 28.57
CA THR A 433 -8.68 -21.68 30.03
C THR A 433 -8.46 -20.39 30.81
N ALA A 434 -7.82 -19.38 30.20
CA ALA A 434 -7.35 -18.19 30.92
C ALA A 434 -8.20 -16.94 30.66
N GLY A 435 -9.09 -16.95 29.68
CA GLY A 435 -9.94 -15.80 29.30
C GLY A 435 -9.14 -14.56 28.94
N LEU A 436 -9.70 -13.37 29.19
CA LEU A 436 -9.05 -12.06 28.92
C LEU A 436 -7.87 -11.75 29.85
N SER A 437 -7.54 -12.60 30.81
CA SER A 437 -6.40 -12.37 31.70
C SER A 437 -5.07 -12.59 31.03
N GLU A 438 -5.00 -13.45 30.02
CA GLU A 438 -3.82 -13.72 29.23
C GLU A 438 -4.11 -13.45 27.73
N ILE A 439 -3.55 -12.39 27.22
CA ILE A 439 -3.66 -12.02 25.80
C ILE A 439 -2.40 -12.49 25.09
N ILE A 440 -2.59 -13.30 24.05
CA ILE A 440 -1.54 -13.64 23.10
C ILE A 440 -1.73 -12.73 21.88
N VAL A 441 -0.64 -12.12 21.45
CA VAL A 441 -0.60 -11.31 20.24
C VAL A 441 0.22 -12.02 19.18
N GLY A 442 -0.35 -12.13 17.99
CA GLY A 442 0.32 -12.61 16.80
C GLY A 442 0.57 -11.49 15.82
N VAL A 443 1.72 -11.53 15.15
CA VAL A 443 2.15 -10.55 14.15
C VAL A 443 2.87 -11.24 12.99
N VAL A 444 2.84 -10.63 11.81
CA VAL A 444 3.58 -11.11 10.63
C VAL A 444 5.08 -10.80 10.76
N GLY A 445 5.43 -9.65 11.32
CA GLY A 445 6.81 -9.24 11.52
C GLY A 445 7.08 -8.68 12.91
N VAL A 446 8.31 -8.87 13.39
CA VAL A 446 8.70 -8.55 14.78
C VAL A 446 8.62 -7.06 15.13
N LEU A 447 8.81 -6.16 14.15
CA LEU A 447 8.69 -4.71 14.40
C LEU A 447 7.27 -4.29 14.81
N GLN A 448 6.25 -5.07 14.47
CA GLN A 448 4.88 -4.81 14.91
C GLN A 448 4.73 -4.91 16.44
N PHE A 449 5.55 -5.73 17.11
CA PHE A 449 5.59 -5.77 18.58
C PHE A 449 6.13 -4.48 19.18
N ASP A 450 7.14 -3.87 18.55
CA ASP A 450 7.68 -2.58 19.01
C ASP A 450 6.66 -1.46 18.83
N VAL A 451 5.93 -1.47 17.71
CA VAL A 451 4.84 -0.54 17.45
C VAL A 451 3.72 -0.72 18.49
N LEU A 452 3.32 -1.96 18.77
CA LEU A 452 2.33 -2.26 19.81
C LEU A 452 2.75 -1.70 21.16
N LYS A 453 3.99 -1.97 21.59
CA LYS A 453 4.52 -1.49 22.87
C LYS A 453 4.54 0.04 22.91
N TYR A 454 5.10 0.68 21.90
CA TYR A 454 5.15 2.13 21.79
C TYR A 454 3.76 2.77 21.88
N ARG A 455 2.79 2.25 21.11
CA ARG A 455 1.44 2.79 21.09
C ARG A 455 0.71 2.60 22.42
N LEU A 456 0.81 1.42 23.07
CA LEU A 456 0.22 1.17 24.38
C LEU A 456 0.79 2.10 25.45
N GLU A 457 2.10 2.35 25.44
CA GLU A 457 2.77 3.26 26.37
C GLU A 457 2.39 4.73 26.11
N LYS A 458 2.47 5.20 24.86
CA LYS A 458 2.32 6.62 24.50
C LYS A 458 0.87 7.07 24.33
N GLU A 459 0.01 6.23 23.71
CA GLU A 459 -1.38 6.61 23.41
C GLU A 459 -2.34 6.22 24.56
N TYR A 460 -2.10 5.07 25.20
CA TYR A 460 -2.98 4.53 26.25
C TYR A 460 -2.39 4.63 27.65
N GLY A 461 -1.12 5.02 27.77
CA GLY A 461 -0.42 5.15 29.05
C GLY A 461 -0.22 3.82 29.78
N CYS A 462 -0.18 2.71 29.06
CA CYS A 462 -0.09 1.36 29.60
C CYS A 462 1.30 0.76 29.34
N GLU A 463 2.08 0.55 30.39
CA GLU A 463 3.35 -0.17 30.31
C GLU A 463 3.10 -1.67 30.21
N ILE A 464 3.81 -2.32 29.28
CA ILE A 464 3.70 -3.75 29.03
C ILE A 464 5.07 -4.42 28.95
N ARG A 465 5.09 -5.74 29.17
CA ARG A 465 6.18 -6.63 28.85
C ARG A 465 5.70 -7.65 27.84
N LEU A 466 6.47 -7.87 26.79
CA LEU A 466 6.24 -8.87 25.76
C LEU A 466 7.08 -10.11 26.10
N GLU A 467 6.43 -11.25 26.19
CA GLU A 467 7.06 -12.55 26.46
C GLU A 467 6.89 -13.44 25.24
N PRO A 468 7.95 -13.66 24.43
CA PRO A 468 7.86 -14.56 23.28
C PRO A 468 7.41 -15.96 23.69
N ILE A 469 6.56 -16.59 22.87
CA ILE A 469 6.14 -17.97 23.05
C ILE A 469 6.63 -18.82 21.88
N PRO A 470 6.96 -20.11 22.09
CA PRO A 470 7.66 -20.93 21.10
C PRO A 470 6.71 -21.55 20.06
N TYR A 471 5.94 -20.71 19.40
CA TYR A 471 5.03 -21.10 18.33
C TYR A 471 5.31 -20.22 17.09
N ASN A 472 5.29 -20.86 15.91
CA ASN A 472 5.55 -20.17 14.64
C ASN A 472 4.43 -20.35 13.62
N TYR A 473 3.50 -21.25 13.90
CA TYR A 473 2.40 -21.57 12.99
C TYR A 473 1.06 -21.45 13.70
N ILE A 474 0.07 -20.93 12.98
CA ILE A 474 -1.32 -20.90 13.41
C ILE A 474 -2.20 -21.55 12.34
N ARG A 475 -3.24 -22.27 12.78
CA ARG A 475 -4.25 -22.85 11.88
C ARG A 475 -5.63 -22.63 12.46
N TRP A 476 -6.55 -22.25 11.60
CA TRP A 476 -7.98 -22.16 11.93
C TRP A 476 -8.60 -23.54 11.84
N VAL A 477 -9.43 -23.88 12.81
CA VAL A 477 -10.27 -25.08 12.74
C VAL A 477 -11.45 -24.76 11.82
N LYS A 478 -11.58 -25.48 10.70
CA LYS A 478 -12.57 -25.21 9.65
C LYS A 478 -14.00 -25.35 10.17
N ASP A 479 -14.26 -26.41 10.93
CA ASP A 479 -15.54 -26.62 11.61
C ASP A 479 -15.49 -26.04 13.03
N PRO A 480 -16.13 -24.88 13.28
CA PRO A 480 -16.11 -24.22 14.59
C PRO A 480 -16.85 -25.00 15.68
N THR A 481 -17.58 -26.05 15.34
CA THR A 481 -18.30 -26.90 16.30
C THR A 481 -17.36 -27.94 16.96
N ILE A 482 -16.18 -28.15 16.42
CA ILE A 482 -15.19 -29.07 16.99
C ILE A 482 -14.67 -28.52 18.32
N ASP A 483 -14.83 -29.33 19.37
CA ASP A 483 -14.28 -29.02 20.69
C ASP A 483 -12.76 -29.30 20.72
N VAL A 484 -11.98 -28.24 20.48
CA VAL A 484 -10.51 -28.34 20.45
C VAL A 484 -9.91 -28.81 21.77
N THR A 485 -10.65 -28.77 22.90
CA THR A 485 -10.15 -29.25 24.18
C THR A 485 -10.04 -30.77 24.22
N LYS A 486 -10.79 -31.48 23.38
CA LYS A 486 -10.83 -32.94 23.27
C LYS A 486 -9.87 -33.55 22.24
N LEU A 487 -9.15 -32.74 21.49
CA LEU A 487 -8.19 -33.20 20.49
C LEU A 487 -7.06 -33.99 21.13
N LYS A 488 -6.61 -35.04 20.41
CA LYS A 488 -5.52 -35.95 20.82
C LYS A 488 -4.16 -35.45 20.30
N ARG A 489 -3.07 -35.83 20.96
CA ARG A 489 -1.69 -35.50 20.56
C ARG A 489 -1.41 -34.02 20.48
N VAL A 490 -1.93 -33.21 21.42
CA VAL A 490 -1.86 -31.78 21.47
C VAL A 490 -1.06 -31.24 22.64
N SER A 491 -0.12 -32.02 23.20
CA SER A 491 0.74 -31.58 24.30
C SER A 491 1.56 -30.35 23.97
N ASP A 492 2.03 -30.23 22.73
CA ASP A 492 2.86 -29.13 22.21
C ASP A 492 2.05 -28.18 21.33
N VAL A 493 0.74 -28.16 21.49
CA VAL A 493 -0.18 -27.32 20.75
C VAL A 493 -0.93 -26.40 21.72
N LYS A 494 -0.92 -25.11 21.43
CA LYS A 494 -1.67 -24.14 22.22
C LYS A 494 -3.05 -23.91 21.59
N LYS A 495 -4.09 -24.15 22.37
CA LYS A 495 -5.48 -23.98 21.96
C LYS A 495 -5.93 -22.57 22.28
N VAL A 496 -6.30 -21.83 21.26
CA VAL A 496 -6.71 -20.44 21.40
C VAL A 496 -7.98 -20.15 20.59
N LYS A 497 -8.60 -19.02 20.86
CA LYS A 497 -9.71 -18.47 20.08
C LYS A 497 -9.39 -17.04 19.68
N ASP A 498 -9.88 -16.64 18.52
CA ASP A 498 -9.82 -15.24 18.07
C ASP A 498 -10.85 -14.35 18.77
N MET A 499 -10.88 -13.06 18.42
CA MET A 499 -11.83 -12.10 18.96
C MET A 499 -13.30 -12.41 18.62
N LYS A 500 -13.56 -13.17 17.55
CA LYS A 500 -14.90 -13.63 17.14
C LYS A 500 -15.30 -14.94 17.82
N GLY A 501 -14.39 -15.56 18.61
CA GLY A 501 -14.61 -16.83 19.31
C GLY A 501 -14.30 -18.08 18.47
N ASN A 502 -13.75 -17.94 17.27
CA ASN A 502 -13.38 -19.07 16.43
C ASN A 502 -12.21 -19.84 17.03
N PRO A 503 -12.22 -21.18 16.98
CA PRO A 503 -11.14 -22.01 17.50
C PRO A 503 -9.92 -22.01 16.57
N LEU A 504 -8.73 -21.89 17.16
CA LEU A 504 -7.45 -21.96 16.48
C LEU A 504 -6.45 -22.78 17.29
N LEU A 505 -5.44 -23.28 16.58
CA LEU A 505 -4.33 -24.01 17.17
C LEU A 505 -3.01 -23.34 16.80
N LEU A 506 -2.14 -23.14 17.79
CA LEU A 506 -0.76 -22.68 17.59
C LEU A 506 0.18 -23.88 17.66
N PHE A 507 1.12 -23.96 16.72
CA PHE A 507 2.07 -25.06 16.57
C PHE A 507 3.51 -24.55 16.56
N ALA A 508 4.41 -25.30 17.13
CA ALA A 508 5.84 -24.97 17.14
C ALA A 508 6.50 -25.21 15.77
N ASN A 509 6.06 -26.23 15.02
CA ASN A 509 6.56 -26.60 13.71
C ASN A 509 5.52 -27.38 12.90
N GLU A 510 5.78 -27.59 11.60
CA GLU A 510 4.87 -28.26 10.67
C GLU A 510 4.65 -29.73 11.00
N TRP A 511 5.67 -30.44 11.50
CA TRP A 511 5.55 -31.85 11.88
C TRP A 511 4.46 -32.05 12.94
N VAL A 512 4.32 -31.15 13.91
CA VAL A 512 3.25 -31.20 14.92
C VAL A 512 1.87 -31.04 14.28
N ILE A 513 1.73 -30.25 13.24
CA ILE A 513 0.48 -30.09 12.48
C ILE A 513 0.07 -31.45 11.90
N ASP A 514 0.99 -32.11 11.20
CA ASP A 514 0.75 -33.43 10.60
C ASP A 514 0.36 -34.49 11.66
N GLN A 515 1.04 -34.49 12.80
CA GLN A 515 0.72 -35.39 13.90
C GLN A 515 -0.69 -35.17 14.46
N VAL A 516 -1.10 -33.93 14.60
CA VAL A 516 -2.45 -33.60 15.09
C VAL A 516 -3.51 -34.03 14.07
N LEU A 517 -3.31 -33.80 12.79
CA LEU A 517 -4.22 -34.22 11.73
C LEU A 517 -4.37 -35.74 11.65
N GLN A 518 -3.26 -36.49 11.74
CA GLN A 518 -3.26 -37.95 11.70
C GLN A 518 -4.01 -38.59 12.86
N HIS A 519 -4.04 -37.98 14.04
CA HIS A 519 -4.63 -38.54 15.25
C HIS A 519 -6.05 -38.04 15.57
N ASN A 520 -6.56 -37.09 14.76
CA ASN A 520 -7.90 -36.51 14.94
C ASN A 520 -8.67 -36.59 13.63
N GLU A 521 -9.30 -37.72 13.40
CA GLU A 521 -10.11 -37.99 12.21
C GLU A 521 -11.25 -36.95 12.09
N GLY A 522 -11.42 -36.37 10.92
CA GLY A 522 -12.41 -35.32 10.65
C GLY A 522 -11.99 -33.89 11.04
N LEU A 523 -10.79 -33.69 11.59
CA LEU A 523 -10.24 -32.37 11.82
C LEU A 523 -9.67 -31.81 10.51
N GLU A 524 -10.21 -30.68 10.04
CA GLU A 524 -9.67 -29.93 8.92
C GLU A 524 -9.12 -28.58 9.43
N LEU A 525 -7.91 -28.23 8.99
CA LEU A 525 -7.21 -27.00 9.36
C LEU A 525 -6.97 -26.13 8.12
N GLU A 526 -7.16 -24.83 8.28
CA GLU A 526 -6.98 -23.83 7.23
C GLU A 526 -5.84 -22.86 7.59
N GLU A 527 -5.04 -22.46 6.59
CA GLU A 527 -3.99 -21.45 6.74
C GLU A 527 -4.54 -20.03 6.66
N PHE A 528 -5.63 -19.85 5.94
CA PHE A 528 -6.24 -18.55 5.70
C PHE A 528 -7.74 -18.63 5.99
N ARG A 529 -8.26 -17.56 6.55
CA ARG A 529 -9.70 -17.37 6.63
C ARG A 529 -10.08 -16.10 5.86
N LYS A 530 -11.03 -16.23 4.94
CA LYS A 530 -11.71 -15.06 4.37
C LYS A 530 -12.66 -14.51 5.44
N ASN A 531 -12.48 -13.25 5.79
CA ASN A 531 -13.34 -12.56 6.76
C ASN A 531 -14.73 -12.32 6.17
#